data_1368fd5d76bea5dd28aeb42d8218fc84
#
_entry.id   1368fd5d76bea5dd28aeb42d8218fc84
#
_cell.length_a   1.000
_cell.length_b   1.000
_cell.length_c   1.000
_cell.angle_alpha   90.00
_cell.angle_beta   90.00
_cell.angle_gamma   90.00
#
_symmetry.space_group_name_H-M   'P 1'
#
loop_
_entity.id
_entity.type
_entity.pdbx_description
1 polymer ?
#
loop_
_entity_poly.entity_id
_entity_poly.type
_entity_poly.pdbx_seq_one_letter_code
_entity_poly.pdbx_strand_id
1 'polypeptide(L)'
;MSALKEFDALQKELKIYGWSGLFHYTDFTNFVNIMKRGALLSKHRAQKENLLRWEMNKREATVAMGVDLSEYTRFYYAPKTTMLYESEGVKAEEKGTAHMPVPVLLVFRKELVMNEDALFFDGDAENRNSFCYDNLAEARYKMDWQGVFSRFEQDPDDFYSARVRCAELLLPDEVALQGNLVAVVFRTMADLKNAQNIVGFNPLFMIDKTMFNNFKGWNNAGIGGNRRKNVYNYIMDYDIGIEGNTLEMHYSFASDELSRYAHEFKITYASGTTQVDDSDYDGNAVEWDLEEDIIRDEPFEVSYSINGHRLIYWYSDDWTGPRGV
;
A
#
# COMPACT_ATOMS: atom_id res chain seq x y z
N MET A 1 -26.62 17.82 -17.87
CA MET A 1 -27.21 17.31 -16.59
C MET A 1 -26.29 17.77 -15.48
N SER A 2 -26.74 18.02 -14.24
CA SER A 2 -25.81 18.46 -13.19
C SER A 2 -24.91 17.28 -12.72
N ALA A 3 -23.66 17.54 -12.36
CA ALA A 3 -22.74 16.52 -11.86
C ALA A 3 -23.35 15.69 -10.71
N LEU A 4 -24.16 16.32 -9.84
CA LEU A 4 -24.86 15.64 -8.75
C LEU A 4 -25.86 14.57 -9.27
N LYS A 5 -26.61 14.84 -10.33
CA LYS A 5 -27.53 13.84 -10.90
C LYS A 5 -26.81 12.65 -11.50
N GLU A 6 -25.67 12.89 -12.16
CA GLU A 6 -24.84 11.82 -12.71
C GLU A 6 -24.20 10.99 -11.60
N PHE A 7 -23.75 11.64 -10.53
CA PHE A 7 -23.21 10.98 -9.36
C PHE A 7 -24.26 10.10 -8.66
N ASP A 8 -25.47 10.61 -8.44
CA ASP A 8 -26.57 9.83 -7.86
C ASP A 8 -26.92 8.60 -8.72
N ALA A 9 -26.89 8.75 -10.05
CA ALA A 9 -27.13 7.65 -10.96
C ALA A 9 -25.98 6.62 -10.88
N LEU A 10 -24.71 7.06 -10.90
CA LEU A 10 -23.56 6.21 -10.77
C LEU A 10 -23.57 5.42 -9.44
N GLN A 11 -23.88 6.08 -8.34
CA GLN A 11 -23.99 5.40 -7.02
C GLN A 11 -25.03 4.28 -7.04
N LYS A 12 -26.18 4.50 -7.68
CA LYS A 12 -27.23 3.47 -7.80
C LYS A 12 -26.77 2.30 -8.65
N GLU A 13 -26.10 2.56 -9.76
CA GLU A 13 -25.56 1.53 -10.65
C GLU A 13 -24.48 0.70 -9.96
N LEU A 14 -23.53 1.35 -9.27
CA LEU A 14 -22.42 0.68 -8.62
C LEU A 14 -22.76 0.05 -7.27
N LYS A 15 -23.96 0.28 -6.74
CA LYS A 15 -24.42 -0.32 -5.48
C LYS A 15 -24.37 -1.85 -5.50
N ILE A 16 -24.70 -2.48 -6.63
CA ILE A 16 -24.69 -3.94 -6.78
C ILE A 16 -23.29 -4.54 -6.65
N TYR A 17 -22.24 -3.76 -6.91
CA TYR A 17 -20.85 -4.16 -6.78
C TYR A 17 -20.26 -3.83 -5.39
N GLY A 18 -21.03 -3.18 -4.52
CA GLY A 18 -20.56 -2.77 -3.20
C GLY A 18 -19.54 -1.63 -3.23
N TRP A 19 -19.57 -0.77 -4.25
CA TRP A 19 -18.67 0.38 -4.33
C TRP A 19 -18.70 1.23 -3.07
N SER A 20 -17.60 1.22 -2.30
CA SER A 20 -17.49 1.84 -0.98
C SER A 20 -16.70 3.16 -0.98
N GLY A 21 -15.90 3.44 -2.01
CA GLY A 21 -15.05 4.62 -2.08
C GLY A 21 -14.12 4.58 -3.29
N LEU A 22 -13.19 5.51 -3.29
CA LEU A 22 -12.05 5.56 -4.20
C LEU A 22 -10.80 5.14 -3.43
N PHE A 23 -9.94 4.38 -4.05
CA PHE A 23 -8.82 3.72 -3.39
C PHE A 23 -7.49 4.23 -3.93
N HIS A 24 -6.59 4.60 -3.02
CA HIS A 24 -5.19 4.85 -3.33
C HIS A 24 -4.33 3.94 -2.47
N TYR A 25 -3.52 3.09 -3.08
CA TYR A 25 -2.56 2.28 -2.35
C TYR A 25 -1.16 2.86 -2.51
N THR A 26 -0.38 2.75 -1.46
CA THR A 26 0.98 3.27 -1.40
C THR A 26 1.83 2.45 -0.45
N ASP A 27 3.15 2.61 -0.52
CA ASP A 27 4.04 2.06 0.49
C ASP A 27 3.92 2.82 1.82
N PHE A 28 4.21 2.13 2.92
CA PHE A 28 4.14 2.67 4.26
C PHE A 28 4.95 3.95 4.45
N THR A 29 6.12 4.05 3.84
CA THR A 29 6.99 5.23 3.95
C THR A 29 6.37 6.46 3.28
N ASN A 30 5.72 6.28 2.13
CA ASN A 30 4.95 7.34 1.50
C ASN A 30 3.68 7.68 2.30
N PHE A 31 2.99 6.67 2.85
CA PHE A 31 1.83 6.88 3.71
C PHE A 31 2.14 7.81 4.88
N VAL A 32 3.27 7.60 5.57
CA VAL A 32 3.69 8.47 6.68
C VAL A 32 3.84 9.93 6.21
N ASN A 33 4.45 10.15 5.04
CA ASN A 33 4.59 11.49 4.48
C ASN A 33 3.24 12.11 4.10
N ILE A 34 2.33 11.32 3.50
CA ILE A 34 0.97 11.75 3.16
C ILE A 34 0.22 12.19 4.43
N MET A 35 0.29 11.40 5.51
CA MET A 35 -0.37 11.73 6.78
C MET A 35 0.22 12.98 7.42
N LYS A 36 1.54 13.14 7.45
CA LYS A 36 2.23 14.33 7.98
C LYS A 36 1.93 15.58 7.15
N ARG A 37 1.83 15.46 5.82
CA ARG A 37 1.52 16.56 4.90
C ARG A 37 0.04 16.94 4.93
N GLY A 38 -0.84 15.99 5.29
CA GLY A 38 -2.30 16.18 5.30
C GLY A 38 -2.93 16.19 3.90
N ALA A 39 -2.22 15.75 2.88
CA ALA A 39 -2.69 15.68 1.51
C ALA A 39 -2.03 14.55 0.72
N LEU A 40 -2.79 13.94 -0.19
CA LEU A 40 -2.26 13.11 -1.26
C LEU A 40 -1.84 14.01 -2.42
N LEU A 41 -0.59 13.92 -2.83
CA LEU A 41 0.00 14.75 -3.87
C LEU A 41 0.11 13.97 -5.18
N SER A 42 0.09 14.70 -6.31
CA SER A 42 0.54 14.18 -7.59
C SER A 42 2.02 13.73 -7.50
N LYS A 43 2.43 12.82 -8.38
CA LYS A 43 3.81 12.33 -8.41
C LYS A 43 4.81 13.49 -8.58
N HIS A 44 4.56 14.36 -9.54
CA HIS A 44 5.40 15.54 -9.80
C HIS A 44 5.57 16.39 -8.53
N ARG A 45 4.47 16.71 -7.87
CA ARG A 45 4.51 17.54 -6.67
C ARG A 45 5.19 16.83 -5.49
N ALA A 46 4.91 15.55 -5.28
CA ALA A 46 5.55 14.77 -4.23
C ALA A 46 7.07 14.65 -4.43
N GLN A 47 7.55 14.52 -5.66
CA GLN A 47 8.97 14.57 -6.01
C GLN A 47 9.57 15.95 -5.73
N LYS A 48 8.90 17.02 -6.17
CA LYS A 48 9.34 18.41 -5.96
C LYS A 48 9.45 18.78 -4.49
N GLU A 49 8.51 18.29 -3.65
CA GLU A 49 8.50 18.49 -2.20
C GLU A 49 9.41 17.47 -1.47
N ASN A 50 10.10 16.58 -2.20
CA ASN A 50 10.95 15.51 -1.66
C ASN A 50 10.23 14.59 -0.65
N LEU A 51 8.96 14.30 -0.90
CA LEU A 51 8.10 13.46 -0.06
C LEU A 51 7.91 12.04 -0.61
N LEU A 52 8.22 11.82 -1.89
CA LEU A 52 8.15 10.49 -2.51
C LEU A 52 9.38 9.67 -2.12
N ARG A 53 9.19 8.62 -1.32
CA ARG A 53 10.26 7.71 -0.88
C ARG A 53 10.32 6.43 -1.71
N TRP A 54 9.15 5.94 -2.09
CA TRP A 54 9.00 4.71 -2.85
C TRP A 54 8.21 4.96 -4.12
N GLU A 55 8.73 4.55 -5.24
CA GLU A 55 8.09 4.71 -6.55
C GLU A 55 7.86 3.33 -7.18
N MET A 56 6.58 2.97 -7.40
CA MET A 56 6.21 1.70 -8.03
C MET A 56 6.60 1.63 -9.51
N ASN A 57 6.41 2.73 -10.21
CA ASN A 57 6.72 2.85 -11.63
C ASN A 57 7.93 3.77 -11.83
N LYS A 58 9.07 3.16 -12.18
CA LYS A 58 10.26 3.90 -12.63
C LYS A 58 10.13 4.40 -14.09
N ARG A 59 8.96 4.20 -14.71
CA ARG A 59 8.73 4.70 -16.08
C ARG A 59 8.68 6.22 -16.04
N GLU A 60 9.32 6.83 -17.02
CA GLU A 60 9.23 8.27 -17.26
C GLU A 60 7.76 8.66 -17.45
N ALA A 61 7.44 9.90 -17.06
CA ALA A 61 6.10 10.45 -17.13
C ALA A 61 5.46 10.11 -18.49
N THR A 62 4.42 9.29 -18.46
CA THR A 62 3.75 8.89 -19.70
C THR A 62 2.72 9.95 -20.01
N VAL A 63 2.89 10.61 -21.14
CA VAL A 63 1.87 11.49 -21.69
C VAL A 63 0.81 10.61 -22.34
N ALA A 64 -0.33 10.47 -21.68
CA ALA A 64 -1.48 9.81 -22.27
C ALA A 64 -2.45 10.86 -22.81
N MET A 65 -2.80 10.77 -24.10
CA MET A 65 -3.75 11.68 -24.77
C MET A 65 -3.39 13.19 -24.65
N GLY A 66 -2.08 13.51 -24.54
CA GLY A 66 -1.61 14.89 -24.38
C GLY A 66 -1.60 15.41 -22.95
N VAL A 67 -1.92 14.55 -21.97
CA VAL A 67 -1.93 14.86 -20.54
C VAL A 67 -0.69 14.28 -19.87
N ASP A 68 0.02 15.10 -19.10
CA ASP A 68 1.09 14.61 -18.23
C ASP A 68 0.50 13.96 -16.97
N LEU A 69 0.51 12.64 -16.92
CA LEU A 69 -0.06 11.87 -15.82
C LEU A 69 0.67 12.10 -14.49
N SER A 70 1.87 12.64 -14.49
CA SER A 70 2.61 12.95 -13.27
C SER A 70 2.03 14.12 -12.48
N GLU A 71 1.24 14.97 -13.12
CA GLU A 71 0.55 16.11 -12.50
C GLU A 71 -0.75 15.74 -11.77
N TYR A 72 -1.11 14.45 -11.78
CA TYR A 72 -2.36 13.97 -11.21
C TYR A 72 -2.14 13.03 -10.03
N THR A 73 -3.03 13.11 -9.04
CA THR A 73 -3.25 12.06 -8.05
C THR A 73 -4.13 10.96 -8.66
N ARG A 74 -3.86 9.70 -8.33
CA ARG A 74 -4.53 8.54 -8.94
C ARG A 74 -5.34 7.77 -7.92
N PHE A 75 -6.54 7.36 -8.31
CA PHE A 75 -7.45 6.56 -7.49
C PHE A 75 -8.01 5.41 -8.31
N TYR A 76 -8.20 4.27 -7.67
CA TYR A 76 -8.88 3.11 -8.23
C TYR A 76 -10.32 3.04 -7.72
N TYR A 77 -11.22 2.45 -8.51
CA TYR A 77 -12.61 2.23 -8.10
C TYR A 77 -12.78 0.97 -7.23
N ALA A 78 -11.85 0.03 -7.29
CA ALA A 78 -11.83 -1.20 -6.52
C ALA A 78 -10.49 -1.37 -5.78
N PRO A 79 -10.47 -1.98 -4.57
CA PRO A 79 -9.26 -2.09 -3.76
C PRO A 79 -8.24 -3.09 -4.31
N LYS A 80 -8.67 -4.10 -5.06
CA LYS A 80 -7.81 -5.17 -5.58
C LYS A 80 -7.52 -4.97 -7.06
N THR A 81 -6.36 -4.41 -7.37
CA THR A 81 -5.89 -4.23 -8.74
C THR A 81 -4.75 -5.21 -9.05
N THR A 82 -4.50 -5.44 -10.34
CA THR A 82 -3.32 -6.22 -10.77
C THR A 82 -2.02 -5.54 -10.37
N MET A 83 -1.99 -4.21 -10.37
CA MET A 83 -0.83 -3.43 -9.96
C MET A 83 -0.49 -3.65 -8.48
N LEU A 84 -1.50 -3.64 -7.59
CA LEU A 84 -1.27 -3.95 -6.18
C LEU A 84 -0.69 -5.37 -6.01
N TYR A 85 -1.28 -6.35 -6.70
CA TYR A 85 -0.80 -7.74 -6.64
C TYR A 85 0.67 -7.88 -7.07
N GLU A 86 1.08 -7.18 -8.11
CA GLU A 86 2.46 -7.24 -8.60
C GLU A 86 3.44 -6.53 -7.67
N SER A 87 2.98 -5.58 -6.87
CA SER A 87 3.82 -4.66 -6.10
C SER A 87 3.87 -4.98 -4.61
N GLU A 88 2.85 -5.63 -4.02
CA GLU A 88 2.77 -5.83 -2.58
C GLU A 88 3.73 -6.89 -2.04
N GLY A 89 4.24 -6.63 -0.82
CA GLY A 89 5.06 -7.55 -0.03
C GLY A 89 6.53 -7.61 -0.44
N VAL A 90 7.38 -8.12 0.44
CA VAL A 90 8.79 -8.36 0.17
C VAL A 90 8.94 -9.69 -0.56
N LYS A 91 9.54 -9.66 -1.75
CA LYS A 91 9.73 -10.85 -2.59
C LYS A 91 11.06 -11.52 -2.25
N ALA A 92 11.06 -12.86 -2.22
CA ALA A 92 12.24 -13.65 -1.91
C ALA A 92 13.38 -13.51 -2.93
N GLU A 93 13.03 -13.24 -4.20
CA GLU A 93 14.03 -13.03 -5.25
C GLU A 93 13.87 -11.59 -5.79
N GLU A 94 14.87 -10.76 -5.59
CA GLU A 94 14.96 -9.44 -6.24
C GLU A 94 15.12 -9.63 -7.76
N LYS A 95 14.06 -9.43 -8.50
CA LYS A 95 14.11 -9.35 -9.97
C LYS A 95 13.59 -8.02 -10.46
N GLY A 96 14.23 -6.93 -10.02
CA GLY A 96 14.09 -5.61 -10.65
C GLY A 96 12.68 -5.03 -10.78
N THR A 97 11.65 -5.68 -10.22
CA THR A 97 10.28 -5.17 -10.18
C THR A 97 10.10 -4.37 -8.90
N ALA A 98 9.50 -3.20 -9.04
CA ALA A 98 9.09 -2.42 -7.88
C ALA A 98 8.14 -3.27 -7.00
N HIS A 99 8.29 -3.15 -5.68
CA HIS A 99 7.42 -3.79 -4.72
C HIS A 99 7.14 -2.84 -3.55
N MET A 100 6.01 -3.03 -2.89
CA MET A 100 5.65 -2.32 -1.67
C MET A 100 5.77 -3.29 -0.49
N PRO A 101 6.80 -3.18 0.34
CA PRO A 101 6.99 -4.07 1.49
C PRO A 101 5.78 -4.07 2.43
N VAL A 102 5.28 -2.88 2.75
CA VAL A 102 4.14 -2.68 3.63
C VAL A 102 3.10 -1.82 2.90
N PRO A 103 2.18 -2.44 2.15
CA PRO A 103 1.14 -1.72 1.44
C PRO A 103 0.11 -1.12 2.41
N VAL A 104 -0.25 0.13 2.20
CA VAL A 104 -1.31 0.83 2.91
C VAL A 104 -2.36 1.30 1.91
N LEU A 105 -3.63 1.12 2.24
CA LEU A 105 -4.74 1.52 1.41
C LEU A 105 -5.46 2.73 2.01
N LEU A 106 -5.46 3.82 1.28
CA LEU A 106 -6.20 5.03 1.62
C LEU A 106 -7.55 4.99 0.90
N VAL A 107 -8.65 5.13 1.65
CA VAL A 107 -10.01 5.15 1.11
C VAL A 107 -10.54 6.57 1.14
N PHE A 108 -10.91 7.07 -0.02
CA PHE A 108 -11.45 8.41 -0.20
C PHE A 108 -12.94 8.37 -0.52
N ARG A 109 -13.61 9.49 -0.24
CA ARG A 109 -15.03 9.66 -0.50
C ARG A 109 -15.34 9.59 -2.01
N LYS A 110 -16.49 9.04 -2.34
CA LYS A 110 -16.97 8.84 -3.72
C LYS A 110 -17.19 10.14 -4.46
N GLU A 111 -17.57 11.18 -3.73
CA GLU A 111 -17.92 12.49 -4.27
C GLU A 111 -16.78 13.17 -5.03
N LEU A 112 -15.54 12.70 -4.86
CA LEU A 112 -14.41 13.17 -5.65
C LEU A 112 -14.60 12.97 -7.17
N VAL A 113 -15.45 12.03 -7.61
CA VAL A 113 -15.80 11.87 -9.03
C VAL A 113 -16.57 13.08 -9.60
N MET A 114 -17.07 13.97 -8.75
CA MET A 114 -17.75 15.19 -9.19
C MET A 114 -16.81 16.38 -9.41
N ASN A 115 -15.50 16.19 -9.22
CA ASN A 115 -14.52 17.24 -9.52
C ASN A 115 -14.59 17.57 -11.02
N GLU A 116 -14.65 18.86 -11.36
CA GLU A 116 -14.82 19.34 -12.75
C GLU A 116 -13.59 19.06 -13.62
N ASP A 117 -12.40 18.93 -13.00
CA ASP A 117 -11.13 18.65 -13.66
C ASP A 117 -10.74 17.16 -13.59
N ALA A 118 -11.69 16.29 -13.18
CA ALA A 118 -11.43 14.86 -13.07
C ALA A 118 -11.32 14.21 -14.44
N LEU A 119 -10.31 13.33 -14.58
CA LEU A 119 -10.15 12.44 -15.72
C LEU A 119 -10.48 11.00 -15.33
N PHE A 120 -11.23 10.32 -16.18
CA PHE A 120 -11.72 8.97 -15.95
C PHE A 120 -11.08 8.03 -16.97
N PHE A 121 -10.30 7.06 -16.51
CA PHE A 121 -9.70 6.04 -17.37
C PHE A 121 -10.41 4.70 -17.19
N ASP A 122 -10.76 4.05 -18.29
CA ASP A 122 -11.42 2.73 -18.30
C ASP A 122 -10.44 1.56 -18.05
N GLY A 123 -9.23 1.88 -17.65
CA GLY A 123 -8.14 0.95 -17.32
C GLY A 123 -6.97 1.72 -16.75
N ASP A 124 -5.80 1.08 -16.67
CA ASP A 124 -4.54 1.73 -16.30
C ASP A 124 -4.28 2.92 -17.24
N ALA A 125 -4.11 4.11 -16.69
CA ALA A 125 -3.90 5.34 -17.44
C ALA A 125 -2.62 5.32 -18.30
N GLU A 126 -1.62 4.51 -17.94
CA GLU A 126 -0.39 4.32 -18.71
C GLU A 126 -0.54 3.30 -19.85
N ASN A 127 -1.66 2.59 -19.91
CA ASN A 127 -1.92 1.63 -20.96
C ASN A 127 -2.47 2.30 -22.21
N ARG A 128 -1.81 2.13 -23.35
CA ARG A 128 -2.18 2.74 -24.65
C ARG A 128 -3.58 2.34 -25.15
N ASN A 129 -4.13 1.25 -24.62
CA ASN A 129 -5.47 0.77 -24.97
C ASN A 129 -6.55 1.29 -24.00
N SER A 130 -6.20 2.13 -23.03
CA SER A 130 -7.16 2.77 -22.13
C SER A 130 -7.72 4.04 -22.77
N PHE A 131 -9.02 4.26 -22.61
CA PHE A 131 -9.71 5.47 -23.01
C PHE A 131 -9.84 6.40 -21.83
N CYS A 132 -9.69 7.70 -22.09
CA CYS A 132 -9.89 8.77 -21.14
C CYS A 132 -11.15 9.54 -21.43
N TYR A 133 -11.93 9.82 -20.40
CA TYR A 133 -13.14 10.67 -20.46
C TYR A 133 -12.92 11.84 -19.49
N ASP A 134 -13.33 13.03 -19.91
CA ASP A 134 -13.18 14.29 -19.17
C ASP A 134 -14.46 14.72 -18.43
N ASN A 135 -15.48 13.87 -18.42
CA ASN A 135 -16.72 14.14 -17.69
C ASN A 135 -17.37 12.87 -17.16
N LEU A 136 -18.03 13.02 -16.01
CA LEU A 136 -18.66 11.92 -15.29
C LEU A 136 -19.79 11.24 -16.09
N ALA A 137 -20.55 12.00 -16.88
CA ALA A 137 -21.67 11.46 -17.63
C ALA A 137 -21.18 10.46 -18.70
N GLU A 138 -20.16 10.84 -19.46
CA GLU A 138 -19.58 9.97 -20.46
C GLU A 138 -18.91 8.74 -19.82
N ALA A 139 -18.10 8.94 -18.77
CA ALA A 139 -17.45 7.85 -18.04
C ALA A 139 -18.47 6.83 -17.52
N ARG A 140 -19.58 7.30 -16.94
CA ARG A 140 -20.65 6.42 -16.44
C ARG A 140 -21.21 5.49 -17.52
N TYR A 141 -21.38 5.98 -18.74
CA TYR A 141 -21.95 5.21 -19.86
C TYR A 141 -20.94 4.34 -20.59
N LYS A 142 -19.67 4.74 -20.63
CA LYS A 142 -18.64 4.11 -21.46
C LYS A 142 -17.79 3.10 -20.74
N MET A 143 -17.61 3.27 -19.42
CA MET A 143 -16.77 2.36 -18.63
C MET A 143 -17.47 1.01 -18.40
N ASP A 144 -16.70 -0.06 -18.48
CA ASP A 144 -17.15 -1.42 -18.14
C ASP A 144 -17.10 -1.64 -16.63
N TRP A 145 -18.12 -1.14 -15.91
CA TRP A 145 -18.21 -1.28 -14.47
C TRP A 145 -18.26 -2.74 -14.00
N GLN A 146 -18.85 -3.63 -14.79
CA GLN A 146 -18.82 -5.06 -14.46
C GLN A 146 -17.38 -5.60 -14.48
N GLY A 147 -16.60 -5.23 -15.49
CA GLY A 147 -15.18 -5.59 -15.59
C GLY A 147 -14.36 -4.98 -14.45
N VAL A 148 -14.56 -3.69 -14.11
CA VAL A 148 -13.88 -2.99 -13.01
C VAL A 148 -14.04 -3.74 -11.68
N PHE A 149 -15.24 -4.21 -11.37
CA PHE A 149 -15.55 -4.91 -10.12
C PHE A 149 -15.54 -6.45 -10.25
N SER A 150 -15.12 -7.00 -11.39
CA SER A 150 -15.04 -8.44 -11.58
C SER A 150 -14.07 -9.08 -10.59
N ARG A 151 -14.35 -10.32 -10.18
CA ARG A 151 -13.42 -11.09 -9.36
C ARG A 151 -12.35 -11.71 -10.26
N PHE A 152 -11.16 -11.88 -9.71
CA PHE A 152 -9.99 -12.45 -10.43
C PHE A 152 -10.13 -13.92 -10.87
N GLU A 153 -11.24 -14.56 -10.60
CA GLU A 153 -11.48 -15.98 -10.90
C GLU A 153 -11.75 -16.26 -12.39
N GLN A 154 -11.88 -15.20 -13.20
CA GLN A 154 -12.07 -15.32 -14.65
C GLN A 154 -10.72 -15.16 -15.34
N ASP A 155 -10.42 -16.05 -16.23
CA ASP A 155 -9.24 -16.27 -17.06
C ASP A 155 -8.05 -15.32 -16.83
N PRO A 156 -6.95 -15.83 -16.22
CA PRO A 156 -5.77 -15.02 -15.96
C PRO A 156 -5.03 -14.53 -17.22
N ASP A 157 -5.29 -15.11 -18.38
CA ASP A 157 -4.73 -14.69 -19.66
C ASP A 157 -5.58 -13.61 -20.37
N ASP A 158 -6.68 -13.19 -19.76
CA ASP A 158 -7.50 -12.11 -20.27
C ASP A 158 -6.90 -10.72 -19.94
N PHE A 159 -6.07 -10.23 -20.84
CA PHE A 159 -5.48 -8.90 -20.76
C PHE A 159 -6.52 -7.77 -20.69
N TYR A 160 -7.72 -7.98 -21.22
CA TYR A 160 -8.79 -7.02 -21.12
C TYR A 160 -9.28 -6.86 -19.68
N SER A 161 -9.61 -7.96 -19.02
CA SER A 161 -10.04 -7.94 -17.62
C SER A 161 -8.96 -7.38 -16.70
N ALA A 162 -7.69 -7.71 -16.93
CA ALA A 162 -6.57 -7.17 -16.15
C ALA A 162 -6.48 -5.64 -16.29
N ARG A 163 -6.65 -5.09 -17.50
CA ARG A 163 -6.62 -3.67 -17.79
C ARG A 163 -7.80 -2.94 -17.13
N VAL A 164 -9.03 -3.42 -17.39
CA VAL A 164 -10.27 -2.77 -16.92
C VAL A 164 -10.33 -2.69 -15.39
N ARG A 165 -9.80 -3.70 -14.69
CA ARG A 165 -9.71 -3.69 -13.22
C ARG A 165 -8.76 -2.63 -12.65
N CYS A 166 -7.86 -2.12 -13.46
CA CYS A 166 -7.01 -0.98 -13.13
C CYS A 166 -7.63 0.36 -13.58
N ALA A 167 -8.94 0.44 -13.77
CA ALA A 167 -9.62 1.69 -14.07
C ALA A 167 -9.33 2.76 -13.01
N GLU A 168 -9.00 3.95 -13.46
CA GLU A 168 -8.49 5.02 -12.61
C GLU A 168 -9.33 6.29 -12.73
N LEU A 169 -9.49 6.97 -11.59
CA LEU A 169 -9.86 8.38 -11.51
C LEU A 169 -8.58 9.19 -11.24
N LEU A 170 -8.35 10.21 -12.05
CA LEU A 170 -7.24 11.13 -11.89
C LEU A 170 -7.75 12.52 -11.48
N LEU A 171 -7.17 13.10 -10.43
CA LEU A 171 -7.46 14.46 -10.00
C LEU A 171 -6.19 15.32 -10.05
N PRO A 172 -6.27 16.58 -10.50
CA PRO A 172 -5.08 17.41 -10.64
C PRO A 172 -4.44 17.73 -9.29
N ASP A 173 -3.11 17.83 -9.30
CA ASP A 173 -2.23 18.35 -8.28
C ASP A 173 -2.33 17.63 -6.92
N GLU A 174 -3.26 18.00 -6.04
CA GLU A 174 -3.39 17.43 -4.69
C GLU A 174 -4.83 17.18 -4.26
N VAL A 175 -5.01 16.23 -3.35
CA VAL A 175 -6.27 15.99 -2.65
C VAL A 175 -6.02 16.05 -1.14
N ALA A 176 -6.61 17.05 -0.48
CA ALA A 176 -6.53 17.19 0.97
C ALA A 176 -7.16 15.97 1.67
N LEU A 177 -6.52 15.46 2.73
CA LEU A 177 -7.07 14.36 3.52
C LEU A 177 -8.29 14.80 4.30
N GLN A 178 -8.25 16.01 4.86
CA GLN A 178 -9.36 16.57 5.63
C GLN A 178 -10.64 16.63 4.79
N GLY A 179 -11.69 15.96 5.26
CA GLY A 179 -13.00 15.91 4.60
C GLY A 179 -13.08 14.97 3.38
N ASN A 180 -11.95 14.42 2.90
CA ASN A 180 -11.93 13.50 1.76
C ASN A 180 -11.51 12.08 2.14
N LEU A 181 -10.59 11.91 3.12
CA LEU A 181 -10.19 10.61 3.61
C LEU A 181 -11.28 10.00 4.48
N VAL A 182 -11.68 8.76 4.19
CA VAL A 182 -12.75 8.02 4.89
C VAL A 182 -12.16 6.93 5.78
N ALA A 183 -11.12 6.26 5.32
CA ALA A 183 -10.42 5.23 6.09
C ALA A 183 -8.97 5.07 5.62
N VAL A 184 -8.14 4.55 6.51
CA VAL A 184 -6.82 4.01 6.20
C VAL A 184 -6.85 2.55 6.59
N VAL A 185 -6.62 1.68 5.62
CA VAL A 185 -6.74 0.25 5.80
C VAL A 185 -5.36 -0.40 5.78
N PHE A 186 -5.07 -1.15 6.82
CA PHE A 186 -3.86 -1.93 6.99
C PHE A 186 -4.17 -3.42 6.76
N ARG A 187 -3.18 -4.15 6.26
CA ARG A 187 -3.30 -5.58 6.01
C ARG A 187 -3.24 -6.40 7.30
N THR A 188 -2.40 -5.98 8.25
CA THR A 188 -2.08 -6.73 9.46
C THR A 188 -2.12 -5.86 10.72
N MET A 189 -2.08 -6.51 11.89
CA MET A 189 -1.92 -5.81 13.16
C MET A 189 -0.55 -5.15 13.26
N ALA A 190 0.49 -5.78 12.74
CA ALA A 190 1.83 -5.20 12.70
C ALA A 190 1.86 -3.88 11.93
N ASP A 191 1.24 -3.82 10.75
CA ASP A 191 1.16 -2.61 9.93
C ASP A 191 0.42 -1.48 10.68
N LEU A 192 -0.66 -1.82 11.39
CA LEU A 192 -1.41 -0.86 12.21
C LEU A 192 -0.58 -0.34 13.39
N LYS A 193 0.11 -1.24 14.13
CA LYS A 193 0.99 -0.86 15.24
C LYS A 193 2.10 0.08 14.76
N ASN A 194 2.73 -0.22 13.62
CA ASN A 194 3.73 0.66 13.01
C ASN A 194 3.16 2.06 12.72
N ALA A 195 1.96 2.13 12.14
CA ALA A 195 1.33 3.42 11.86
C ALA A 195 1.05 4.22 13.14
N GLN A 196 0.54 3.57 14.18
CA GLN A 196 0.30 4.20 15.48
C GLN A 196 1.59 4.68 16.14
N ASN A 197 2.68 3.92 16.03
CA ASN A 197 3.98 4.29 16.59
C ASN A 197 4.59 5.54 15.93
N ILE A 198 4.33 5.78 14.64
CA ILE A 198 4.96 6.87 13.88
C ILE A 198 4.05 8.10 13.74
N VAL A 199 2.77 7.91 13.40
CA VAL A 199 1.85 9.03 13.15
C VAL A 199 0.81 9.20 14.25
N GLY A 200 0.83 8.31 15.25
CA GLY A 200 -0.12 8.33 16.37
C GLY A 200 -1.45 7.66 16.05
N PHE A 201 -2.30 7.60 17.07
CA PHE A 201 -3.66 7.06 16.94
C PHE A 201 -4.51 7.92 15.99
N ASN A 202 -5.23 7.25 15.09
CA ASN A 202 -6.21 7.90 14.22
C ASN A 202 -7.47 7.02 14.13
N PRO A 203 -8.67 7.57 14.37
CA PRO A 203 -9.92 6.81 14.34
C PRO A 203 -10.29 6.27 12.95
N LEU A 204 -9.64 6.74 11.89
CA LEU A 204 -9.80 6.23 10.52
C LEU A 204 -8.95 4.98 10.24
N PHE A 205 -8.09 4.57 11.17
CA PHE A 205 -7.24 3.40 11.01
C PHE A 205 -8.02 2.12 11.29
N MET A 206 -7.94 1.18 10.36
CA MET A 206 -8.60 -0.11 10.48
C MET A 206 -7.80 -1.23 9.83
N ILE A 207 -8.07 -2.47 10.24
CA ILE A 207 -7.50 -3.66 9.61
C ILE A 207 -8.59 -4.32 8.77
N ASP A 208 -8.29 -4.53 7.49
CA ASP A 208 -9.09 -5.39 6.62
C ASP A 208 -8.22 -6.08 5.57
N LYS A 209 -7.73 -7.27 5.90
CA LYS A 209 -6.91 -8.08 4.99
C LYS A 209 -7.63 -8.47 3.70
N THR A 210 -8.96 -8.41 3.67
CA THR A 210 -9.74 -8.76 2.48
C THR A 210 -9.63 -7.73 1.36
N MET A 211 -9.18 -6.51 1.68
CA MET A 211 -8.92 -5.46 0.69
C MET A 211 -7.56 -5.59 0.01
N PHE A 212 -6.69 -6.46 0.52
CA PHE A 212 -5.41 -6.81 -0.09
C PHE A 212 -5.51 -8.13 -0.85
N ASN A 213 -4.54 -8.42 -1.71
CA ASN A 213 -4.56 -9.69 -2.43
C ASN A 213 -4.29 -10.85 -1.48
N ASN A 214 -4.99 -11.97 -1.73
CA ASN A 214 -4.82 -13.15 -0.91
C ASN A 214 -3.80 -14.08 -1.56
N PHE A 215 -2.69 -14.27 -0.88
CA PHE A 215 -1.60 -15.14 -1.32
C PHE A 215 -2.03 -16.57 -1.69
N LYS A 216 -2.98 -17.16 -0.96
CA LYS A 216 -3.40 -18.56 -1.17
C LYS A 216 -4.28 -18.78 -2.42
N GLY A 217 -4.98 -17.76 -2.90
CA GLY A 217 -5.90 -17.90 -4.05
C GLY A 217 -5.22 -17.91 -5.42
N TRP A 218 -4.02 -17.34 -5.53
CA TRP A 218 -3.31 -17.18 -6.80
C TRP A 218 -2.36 -18.33 -7.16
N ASN A 219 -2.13 -19.24 -6.23
CA ASN A 219 -1.26 -20.40 -6.49
C ASN A 219 -1.78 -21.34 -7.57
N ASN A 220 -3.06 -21.24 -7.97
CA ASN A 220 -3.70 -22.12 -8.95
C ASN A 220 -4.00 -21.44 -10.29
N ALA A 221 -3.89 -20.13 -10.40
CA ALA A 221 -4.09 -19.42 -11.65
C ALA A 221 -2.75 -19.31 -12.40
N GLY A 222 -2.39 -20.34 -13.14
CA GLY A 222 -1.24 -20.31 -14.03
C GLY A 222 -1.43 -19.27 -15.12
N ILE A 223 -0.97 -18.06 -14.93
CA ILE A 223 -0.80 -17.13 -16.03
C ILE A 223 0.52 -17.51 -16.73
N GLY A 224 0.39 -18.12 -17.91
CA GLY A 224 1.49 -18.46 -18.80
C GLY A 224 2.61 -19.29 -18.15
N GLY A 225 2.70 -20.55 -18.44
CA GLY A 225 3.56 -21.68 -18.04
C GLY A 225 4.91 -21.48 -17.33
N ASN A 226 5.29 -20.30 -16.90
CA ASN A 226 6.55 -19.97 -16.21
C ASN A 226 6.43 -18.86 -15.17
N ARG A 227 5.24 -18.48 -14.73
CA ARG A 227 5.15 -17.52 -13.62
C ARG A 227 5.46 -18.24 -12.32
N ARG A 228 6.68 -18.03 -11.85
CA ARG A 228 7.10 -18.40 -10.50
C ARG A 228 6.09 -17.82 -9.53
N LYS A 229 5.64 -18.62 -8.56
CA LYS A 229 4.86 -18.16 -7.42
C LYS A 229 5.49 -16.86 -6.92
N ASN A 230 4.76 -15.77 -6.90
CA ASN A 230 5.19 -14.57 -6.19
C ASN A 230 5.13 -14.90 -4.70
N VAL A 231 6.18 -15.54 -4.20
CA VAL A 231 6.34 -15.79 -2.78
C VAL A 231 6.79 -14.46 -2.19
N TYR A 232 6.01 -13.92 -1.29
CA TYR A 232 6.38 -12.76 -0.50
C TYR A 232 6.00 -12.99 0.96
N ASN A 233 6.74 -12.38 1.86
CA ASN A 233 6.49 -12.47 3.28
C ASN A 233 6.21 -11.09 3.88
N TYR A 234 5.58 -11.08 5.05
CA TYR A 234 5.27 -9.91 5.85
C TYR A 234 4.98 -10.31 7.29
N ILE A 235 5.05 -9.35 8.20
CA ILE A 235 4.74 -9.56 9.61
C ILE A 235 3.23 -9.49 9.81
N MET A 236 2.66 -10.48 10.49
CA MET A 236 1.24 -10.54 10.84
C MET A 236 0.96 -9.73 12.10
N ASP A 237 1.78 -9.93 13.11
CA ASP A 237 1.72 -9.23 14.39
C ASP A 237 3.07 -9.26 15.08
N TYR A 238 3.28 -8.35 16.02
CA TYR A 238 4.42 -8.36 16.92
C TYR A 238 4.06 -7.73 18.26
N ASP A 239 4.72 -8.17 19.31
CA ASP A 239 4.69 -7.55 20.63
C ASP A 239 6.13 -7.38 21.12
N ILE A 240 6.39 -6.23 21.74
CA ILE A 240 7.69 -5.90 22.33
C ILE A 240 7.46 -5.50 23.78
N GLY A 241 8.12 -6.21 24.68
CA GLY A 241 8.14 -5.97 26.10
C GLY A 241 9.55 -5.72 26.60
N ILE A 242 9.67 -5.13 27.79
CA ILE A 242 10.95 -4.94 28.48
C ILE A 242 10.78 -5.48 29.89
N GLU A 243 11.56 -6.51 30.22
CA GLU A 243 11.66 -7.06 31.57
C GLU A 243 13.08 -6.90 32.11
N GLY A 244 13.23 -6.09 33.15
CA GLY A 244 14.57 -5.76 33.67
C GLY A 244 15.41 -5.00 32.63
N ASN A 245 16.54 -5.60 32.23
CA ASN A 245 17.41 -5.07 31.17
C ASN A 245 17.28 -5.90 29.87
N THR A 246 16.27 -6.74 29.75
CA THR A 246 16.05 -7.58 28.60
C THR A 246 14.87 -7.06 27.80
N LEU A 247 15.05 -6.88 26.52
CA LEU A 247 14.00 -6.66 25.55
C LEU A 247 13.51 -8.02 25.06
N GLU A 248 12.22 -8.26 25.19
CA GLU A 248 11.55 -9.43 24.67
C GLU A 248 10.70 -9.04 23.47
N MET A 249 10.86 -9.73 22.35
CA MET A 249 10.09 -9.49 21.16
C MET A 249 9.50 -10.79 20.66
N HIS A 250 8.17 -10.82 20.55
CA HIS A 250 7.43 -11.89 19.91
C HIS A 250 6.86 -11.39 18.59
N TYR A 251 7.03 -12.15 17.50
CA TYR A 251 6.51 -11.75 16.19
C TYR A 251 6.14 -12.96 15.32
N SER A 252 5.18 -12.74 14.42
CA SER A 252 4.67 -13.78 13.53
C SER A 252 4.65 -13.35 12.08
N PHE A 253 4.96 -14.32 11.21
CA PHE A 253 5.02 -14.14 9.76
C PHE A 253 3.81 -14.73 9.04
N ALA A 254 3.56 -14.24 7.82
CA ALA A 254 2.52 -14.78 6.95
C ALA A 254 2.89 -16.12 6.31
N SER A 255 4.19 -16.43 6.18
CA SER A 255 4.72 -17.64 5.55
C SER A 255 5.89 -18.18 6.37
N ASP A 256 6.04 -19.50 6.36
CA ASP A 256 7.13 -20.24 6.96
C ASP A 256 8.39 -20.35 6.06
N GLU A 257 8.39 -19.74 4.87
CA GLU A 257 9.55 -19.74 3.96
C GLU A 257 10.60 -18.69 4.35
N LEU A 258 10.98 -18.62 5.64
CA LEU A 258 11.84 -17.56 6.18
C LEU A 258 13.27 -17.64 5.65
N SER A 259 13.82 -18.83 5.48
CA SER A 259 15.20 -19.05 5.00
C SER A 259 15.49 -18.47 3.59
N ARG A 260 14.46 -17.99 2.89
CA ARG A 260 14.60 -17.34 1.58
C ARG A 260 14.89 -15.85 1.65
N TYR A 261 14.92 -15.28 2.85
CA TYR A 261 15.09 -13.85 3.10
C TYR A 261 16.31 -13.58 3.97
N ALA A 262 16.97 -12.46 3.74
CA ALA A 262 17.93 -11.92 4.69
C ALA A 262 17.17 -11.17 5.78
N HIS A 263 17.43 -11.49 7.03
CA HIS A 263 16.79 -10.92 8.21
C HIS A 263 17.76 -10.00 8.95
N GLU A 264 17.28 -8.89 9.46
CA GLU A 264 18.05 -7.96 10.30
C GLU A 264 17.16 -7.47 11.43
N PHE A 265 17.55 -7.73 12.65
CA PHE A 265 17.03 -7.09 13.85
C PHE A 265 18.01 -6.02 14.31
N LYS A 266 17.51 -4.85 14.70
CA LYS A 266 18.38 -3.73 15.06
C LYS A 266 17.76 -2.90 16.17
N ILE A 267 18.57 -2.64 17.22
CA ILE A 267 18.30 -1.65 18.25
C ILE A 267 19.21 -0.45 17.99
N THR A 268 18.64 0.75 17.91
CA THR A 268 19.39 2.00 17.75
C THR A 268 19.09 2.93 18.92
N TYR A 269 20.11 3.25 19.70
CA TYR A 269 20.01 4.13 20.86
C TYR A 269 20.07 5.62 20.44
N ALA A 270 19.52 6.50 21.28
CA ALA A 270 19.53 7.94 21.04
C ALA A 270 20.94 8.52 20.93
N SER A 271 21.95 7.93 21.58
CA SER A 271 23.37 8.26 21.45
C SER A 271 23.96 7.96 20.07
N GLY A 272 23.26 7.18 19.25
CA GLY A 272 23.73 6.68 17.97
C GLY A 272 24.43 5.32 18.03
N THR A 273 24.57 4.72 19.23
CA THR A 273 25.02 3.34 19.36
C THR A 273 24.03 2.40 18.69
N THR A 274 24.50 1.36 18.04
CA THR A 274 23.64 0.40 17.35
C THR A 274 24.04 -1.01 17.73
N GLN A 275 23.06 -1.85 18.03
CA GLN A 275 23.19 -3.30 18.20
C GLN A 275 22.45 -3.96 17.05
N VAL A 276 23.08 -4.91 16.38
CA VAL A 276 22.52 -5.62 15.22
C VAL A 276 22.64 -7.11 15.47
N ASP A 277 21.55 -7.82 15.23
CA ASP A 277 21.54 -9.28 15.13
C ASP A 277 21.09 -9.66 13.72
N ASP A 278 22.00 -10.31 12.97
CA ASP A 278 21.79 -10.86 11.64
C ASP A 278 21.56 -12.38 11.79
N SER A 279 20.48 -12.79 12.43
CA SER A 279 20.19 -14.20 12.65
C SER A 279 19.87 -14.92 11.35
N ASP A 280 20.56 -16.02 11.09
CA ASP A 280 20.15 -17.00 10.08
C ASP A 280 18.94 -17.78 10.61
N TYR A 281 17.76 -17.49 10.09
CA TYR A 281 16.53 -18.20 10.43
C TYR A 281 16.51 -19.57 9.76
N ASP A 282 16.93 -20.61 10.47
CA ASP A 282 16.99 -21.99 9.98
C ASP A 282 15.65 -22.75 10.05
N GLY A 283 14.59 -22.10 10.54
CA GLY A 283 13.35 -22.77 10.89
C GLY A 283 12.19 -22.54 9.90
N ASN A 284 11.27 -23.51 9.90
CA ASN A 284 9.96 -23.40 9.26
C ASN A 284 8.88 -22.93 10.23
N ALA A 285 9.25 -22.14 11.26
CA ALA A 285 8.29 -21.59 12.21
C ALA A 285 7.72 -20.28 11.69
N VAL A 286 6.41 -20.06 11.93
CA VAL A 286 5.75 -18.78 11.63
C VAL A 286 5.77 -17.81 12.80
N GLU A 287 6.18 -18.27 13.98
CA GLU A 287 6.25 -17.50 15.23
C GLU A 287 7.66 -17.58 15.78
N TRP A 288 8.18 -16.45 16.24
CA TRP A 288 9.53 -16.31 16.76
C TRP A 288 9.54 -15.45 18.01
N ASP A 289 10.42 -15.83 18.93
CA ASP A 289 10.76 -15.08 20.13
C ASP A 289 12.23 -14.65 20.03
N LEU A 290 12.50 -13.41 20.41
CA LEU A 290 13.83 -12.83 20.49
C LEU A 290 14.01 -12.19 21.86
N GLU A 291 15.15 -12.43 22.50
CA GLU A 291 15.55 -11.78 23.75
C GLU A 291 16.88 -11.08 23.53
N GLU A 292 16.97 -9.79 23.90
CA GLU A 292 18.18 -8.99 23.75
C GLU A 292 18.45 -8.13 24.98
N ASP A 293 19.71 -8.08 25.40
CA ASP A 293 20.12 -7.17 26.47
C ASP A 293 20.13 -5.73 26.02
N ILE A 294 19.51 -4.83 26.80
CA ILE A 294 19.39 -3.40 26.47
C ILE A 294 20.05 -2.50 27.51
N ILE A 295 20.46 -1.32 27.07
CA ILE A 295 20.85 -0.20 27.93
C ILE A 295 19.59 0.51 28.39
N ARG A 296 19.09 0.18 29.59
CA ARG A 296 17.77 0.57 30.10
C ARG A 296 17.55 2.07 30.22
N ASP A 297 18.60 2.81 30.57
CA ASP A 297 18.51 4.24 30.87
C ASP A 297 18.71 5.12 29.63
N GLU A 298 18.72 4.52 28.44
CA GLU A 298 18.88 5.22 27.19
C GLU A 298 17.69 4.96 26.26
N PRO A 299 17.04 6.03 25.72
CA PRO A 299 15.96 5.87 24.72
C PRO A 299 16.45 5.16 23.46
N PHE A 300 15.64 4.28 22.91
CA PHE A 300 16.01 3.51 21.74
C PHE A 300 14.83 3.24 20.79
N GLU A 301 15.14 2.91 19.54
CA GLU A 301 14.22 2.37 18.56
C GLU A 301 14.57 0.92 18.26
N VAL A 302 13.53 0.13 17.95
CA VAL A 302 13.64 -1.22 17.44
C VAL A 302 13.17 -1.26 16.00
N SER A 303 13.96 -1.90 15.17
CA SER A 303 13.59 -2.17 13.78
C SER A 303 13.86 -3.62 13.42
N TYR A 304 12.98 -4.16 12.57
CA TYR A 304 13.15 -5.45 11.95
C TYR A 304 12.96 -5.35 10.46
N SER A 305 13.89 -5.92 9.70
CA SER A 305 13.91 -5.83 8.25
C SER A 305 14.04 -7.21 7.62
N ILE A 306 13.42 -7.41 6.46
CA ILE A 306 13.70 -8.54 5.57
C ILE A 306 14.12 -8.02 4.20
N ASN A 307 15.22 -8.58 3.66
CA ASN A 307 15.84 -8.12 2.42
C ASN A 307 16.09 -6.60 2.40
N GLY A 308 16.46 -6.01 3.55
CA GLY A 308 16.71 -4.57 3.70
C GLY A 308 15.45 -3.70 3.74
N HIS A 309 14.25 -4.29 3.75
CA HIS A 309 12.99 -3.57 3.88
C HIS A 309 12.50 -3.61 5.33
N ARG A 310 12.40 -2.44 5.96
CA ARG A 310 11.95 -2.32 7.35
C ARG A 310 10.47 -2.65 7.44
N LEU A 311 10.13 -3.60 8.33
CA LEU A 311 8.78 -4.11 8.56
C LEU A 311 8.25 -3.81 9.96
N ILE A 312 9.13 -3.51 10.94
CA ILE A 312 8.76 -3.12 12.30
C ILE A 312 9.39 -1.78 12.62
N TYR A 313 8.57 -0.89 13.19
CA TYR A 313 8.90 0.45 13.65
C TYR A 313 8.39 0.60 15.08
N TRP A 314 9.28 0.43 16.06
CA TRP A 314 8.94 0.57 17.47
C TRP A 314 9.91 1.52 18.16
N TYR A 315 9.43 2.24 19.18
CA TYR A 315 10.20 3.24 19.92
C TYR A 315 9.91 3.11 21.40
N SER A 316 10.95 3.22 22.24
CA SER A 316 10.76 3.32 23.69
C SER A 316 9.96 4.56 24.08
N ASP A 317 9.27 4.51 25.21
CA ASP A 317 8.35 5.59 25.64
C ASP A 317 9.05 6.93 25.80
N ASP A 318 10.32 6.93 26.17
CA ASP A 318 11.19 8.09 26.36
C ASP A 318 11.92 8.54 25.11
N TRP A 319 11.65 7.91 23.93
CA TRP A 319 12.25 8.31 22.66
C TRP A 319 11.86 9.73 22.26
N THR A 320 12.87 10.62 22.21
CA THR A 320 12.71 12.04 21.83
C THR A 320 13.22 12.34 20.42
N GLY A 321 13.85 11.35 19.76
CA GLY A 321 14.33 11.48 18.40
C GLY A 321 13.21 11.56 17.35
N PRO A 322 13.54 11.89 16.09
CA PRO A 322 12.57 11.86 15.02
C PRO A 322 12.07 10.43 14.81
N ARG A 323 10.76 10.23 14.88
CA ARG A 323 10.13 8.98 14.44
C ARG A 323 10.05 9.01 12.92
N GLY A 324 10.96 8.29 12.29
CA GLY A 324 11.19 8.32 10.85
C GLY A 324 10.90 6.99 10.15
N VAL A 325 10.76 7.04 8.84
CA VAL A 325 10.65 5.90 7.93
C VAL A 325 11.71 5.98 6.85
#